data_0d057fc5e359e08dcf36575a44f91142
#
_entry.id   0d057fc5e359e08dcf36575a44f91142
#
_cell.length_a   1.000
_cell.length_b   1.000
_cell.length_c   1.000
_cell.angle_alpha   90.00
_cell.angle_beta   90.00
_cell.angle_gamma   90.00
#
_symmetry.space_group_name_H-M   'P 1'
#
loop_
_entity.id
_entity.type
_entity.pdbx_description
1 polymer ?
#
loop_
_entity_poly.entity_id
_entity_poly.type
_entity_poly.pdbx_seq_one_letter_code
_entity_poly.pdbx_strand_id
1 'polypeptide(L)'
;YASEPEKLDDLPPSLLGLVPFDAKVMQPESELRILVTGATGFMGATVLEAVLESFPRAQVTALVRGSVEGGMDRIKDVATKRHLKTLKHMDRVKTVLGDASKPKLGISNAEYARLASELDLIVHAGGKADHLMGYQTIVGDNVISTREVLRLASEQKVKAVLNIGSTNMWLTFSDKKVNDEVVNEDVDLDELRTGLFNGYSQSKWVAEQLCERAKKRGVPVVTVRPGALGGNARSTYV
;
A
#
# COMPACT_ATOMS: atom_id res chain seq x y z
N TYR A 1 -20.14 2.05 4.97
CA TYR A 1 -18.97 1.66 4.17
C TYR A 1 -19.34 0.91 2.89
N ALA A 2 -20.39 0.13 2.91
CA ALA A 2 -20.74 -0.77 1.79
C ALA A 2 -21.00 -0.06 0.44
N SER A 3 -21.36 1.22 0.42
CA SER A 3 -21.52 2.05 -0.79
C SER A 3 -20.32 2.97 -1.07
N GLU A 4 -19.30 2.92 -0.24
CA GLU A 4 -18.12 3.80 -0.39
C GLU A 4 -17.28 3.50 -1.63
N PRO A 5 -17.08 2.23 -2.09
CA PRO A 5 -16.31 1.98 -3.29
C PRO A 5 -16.82 2.72 -4.52
N GLU A 6 -18.15 2.82 -4.68
CA GLU A 6 -18.77 3.56 -5.78
C GLU A 6 -18.57 5.07 -5.66
N LYS A 7 -18.69 5.61 -4.45
CA LYS A 7 -18.56 7.05 -4.18
C LYS A 7 -17.13 7.57 -4.26
N LEU A 8 -16.17 6.71 -3.87
CA LEU A 8 -14.75 7.07 -3.81
C LEU A 8 -13.98 6.70 -5.07
N ASP A 9 -14.62 5.99 -6.01
CA ASP A 9 -14.02 5.60 -7.27
C ASP A 9 -14.04 6.78 -8.26
N ASP A 10 -13.02 7.62 -8.15
CA ASP A 10 -12.80 8.78 -9.02
C ASP A 10 -11.62 8.58 -10.00
N LEU A 11 -11.21 7.33 -10.18
CA LEU A 11 -10.19 6.99 -11.17
C LEU A 11 -10.72 7.22 -12.59
N PRO A 12 -9.84 7.57 -13.54
CA PRO A 12 -10.25 7.74 -14.92
C PRO A 12 -10.94 6.45 -15.43
N PRO A 13 -12.03 6.57 -16.18
CA PRO A 13 -12.77 5.40 -16.68
C PRO A 13 -11.96 4.56 -17.67
N SER A 14 -10.93 5.16 -18.27
CA SER A 14 -10.01 4.51 -19.20
C SER A 14 -8.61 5.08 -19.03
N LEU A 15 -7.61 4.21 -19.23
CA LEU A 15 -6.19 4.57 -19.27
C LEU A 15 -5.70 4.81 -20.69
N LEU A 16 -6.60 4.93 -21.67
CA LEU A 16 -6.25 5.24 -23.05
C LEU A 16 -5.46 6.55 -23.15
N GLY A 17 -4.34 6.50 -23.86
CA GLY A 17 -3.45 7.64 -24.02
C GLY A 17 -2.36 7.78 -22.95
N LEU A 18 -2.38 6.97 -21.90
CA LEU A 18 -1.26 6.86 -20.97
C LEU A 18 -0.20 5.88 -21.50
N VAL A 19 1.04 6.09 -21.06
CA VAL A 19 2.11 5.09 -21.29
C VAL A 19 1.72 3.83 -20.52
N PRO A 20 1.51 2.68 -21.20
CA PRO A 20 1.11 1.45 -20.51
C PRO A 20 2.24 0.92 -19.66
N PHE A 21 1.87 0.14 -18.64
CA PHE A 21 2.85 -0.57 -17.83
C PHE A 21 3.49 -1.71 -18.66
N ASP A 22 4.82 -1.76 -18.67
CA ASP A 22 5.57 -2.88 -19.25
C ASP A 22 6.07 -3.81 -18.13
N ALA A 23 5.49 -5.00 -18.02
CA ALA A 23 5.89 -5.98 -17.01
C ALA A 23 7.36 -6.43 -17.15
N LYS A 24 7.99 -6.26 -18.33
CA LYS A 24 9.38 -6.61 -18.55
C LYS A 24 10.36 -5.74 -17.75
N VAL A 25 9.93 -4.54 -17.32
CA VAL A 25 10.76 -3.68 -16.46
C VAL A 25 10.87 -4.24 -15.03
N MET A 26 10.00 -5.15 -14.61
CA MET A 26 9.99 -5.72 -13.27
C MET A 26 10.97 -6.88 -13.10
N GLN A 27 12.23 -6.65 -13.45
CA GLN A 27 13.32 -7.61 -13.24
C GLN A 27 14.22 -7.16 -12.07
N PRO A 28 14.86 -8.09 -11.35
CA PRO A 28 15.74 -7.72 -10.21
C PRO A 28 16.83 -6.72 -10.58
N GLU A 29 17.38 -6.82 -11.79
CA GLU A 29 18.48 -5.98 -12.30
C GLU A 29 18.02 -4.63 -12.85
N SER A 30 16.71 -4.38 -12.91
CA SER A 30 16.16 -3.14 -13.47
C SER A 30 16.39 -1.95 -12.54
N GLU A 31 16.62 -0.79 -13.14
CA GLU A 31 16.76 0.48 -12.41
C GLU A 31 15.39 1.09 -12.12
N LEU A 32 14.62 0.41 -11.26
CA LEU A 32 13.27 0.82 -10.91
C LEU A 32 13.24 2.06 -10.02
N ARG A 33 12.23 2.89 -10.24
CA ARG A 33 11.87 3.98 -9.32
C ARG A 33 10.62 3.58 -8.56
N ILE A 34 10.77 3.39 -7.26
CA ILE A 34 9.74 2.80 -6.39
C ILE A 34 9.32 3.80 -5.32
N LEU A 35 8.00 4.03 -5.19
CA LEU A 35 7.46 4.75 -4.05
C LEU A 35 7.03 3.74 -2.98
N VAL A 36 7.45 3.95 -1.73
CA VAL A 36 7.00 3.16 -0.58
C VAL A 36 6.25 4.07 0.39
N THR A 37 5.00 3.76 0.68
CA THR A 37 4.25 4.39 1.75
C THR A 37 4.31 3.53 3.01
N GLY A 38 4.28 4.16 4.19
CA GLY A 38 4.31 3.44 5.46
C GLY A 38 5.67 2.87 5.86
N ALA A 39 6.77 3.27 5.22
CA ALA A 39 8.13 2.77 5.45
C ALA A 39 8.64 2.88 6.91
N THR A 40 8.03 3.74 7.72
CA THR A 40 8.35 3.91 9.15
C THR A 40 7.47 3.06 10.08
N GLY A 41 6.51 2.32 9.51
CA GLY A 41 5.58 1.46 10.26
C GLY A 41 6.12 0.05 10.47
N PHE A 42 5.37 -0.73 11.27
CA PHE A 42 5.74 -2.12 11.61
C PHE A 42 5.93 -2.98 10.35
N MET A 43 4.91 -3.07 9.51
CA MET A 43 4.97 -3.86 8.27
C MET A 43 5.85 -3.18 7.21
N GLY A 44 5.68 -1.87 7.02
CA GLY A 44 6.32 -1.13 5.94
C GLY A 44 7.84 -1.10 6.01
N ALA A 45 8.43 -1.14 7.22
CA ALA A 45 9.88 -1.21 7.37
C ALA A 45 10.46 -2.54 6.84
N THR A 46 9.78 -3.67 7.11
CA THR A 46 10.17 -4.98 6.57
C THR A 46 9.93 -5.07 5.05
N VAL A 47 8.85 -4.46 4.58
CA VAL A 47 8.57 -4.37 3.14
C VAL A 47 9.63 -3.53 2.43
N LEU A 48 10.07 -2.42 3.04
CA LEU A 48 11.17 -1.62 2.50
C LEU A 48 12.47 -2.43 2.40
N GLU A 49 12.82 -3.22 3.44
CA GLU A 49 13.96 -4.15 3.37
C GLU A 49 13.81 -5.11 2.19
N ALA A 50 12.66 -5.77 2.08
CA ALA A 50 12.40 -6.73 1.01
C ALA A 50 12.53 -6.11 -0.38
N VAL A 51 12.00 -4.91 -0.59
CA VAL A 51 12.14 -4.16 -1.86
C VAL A 51 13.60 -3.88 -2.20
N LEU A 52 14.38 -3.39 -1.23
CA LEU A 52 15.80 -3.06 -1.41
C LEU A 52 16.67 -4.29 -1.68
N GLU A 53 16.34 -5.43 -1.08
CA GLU A 53 17.04 -6.71 -1.32
C GLU A 53 16.63 -7.35 -2.66
N SER A 54 15.34 -7.26 -3.04
CA SER A 54 14.82 -7.87 -4.27
C SER A 54 15.20 -7.09 -5.53
N PHE A 55 15.38 -5.78 -5.41
CA PHE A 55 15.73 -4.89 -6.53
C PHE A 55 17.02 -4.11 -6.21
N PRO A 56 18.20 -4.71 -6.39
CA PRO A 56 19.48 -4.11 -5.97
C PRO A 56 19.82 -2.78 -6.64
N ARG A 57 19.23 -2.49 -7.81
CA ARG A 57 19.47 -1.26 -8.58
C ARG A 57 18.34 -0.23 -8.44
N ALA A 58 17.26 -0.57 -7.73
CA ALA A 58 16.13 0.33 -7.56
C ALA A 58 16.47 1.54 -6.68
N GLN A 59 15.90 2.70 -7.05
CA GLN A 59 15.86 3.89 -6.23
C GLN A 59 14.51 3.99 -5.53
N VAL A 60 14.51 4.09 -4.21
CA VAL A 60 13.28 4.09 -3.41
C VAL A 60 13.01 5.49 -2.86
N THR A 61 11.80 5.99 -3.09
CA THR A 61 11.27 7.18 -2.43
C THR A 61 10.30 6.74 -1.34
N ALA A 62 10.57 7.07 -0.08
CA ALA A 62 9.69 6.79 1.04
C ALA A 62 8.82 8.03 1.36
N LEU A 63 7.50 7.87 1.30
CA LEU A 63 6.57 8.91 1.73
C LEU A 63 6.54 8.96 3.26
N VAL A 64 6.88 10.11 3.84
CA VAL A 64 6.98 10.30 5.29
C VAL A 64 6.18 11.50 5.76
N ARG A 65 5.62 11.43 6.96
CA ARG A 65 4.93 12.54 7.62
C ARG A 65 5.92 13.31 8.53
N GLY A 66 5.60 14.56 8.87
CA GLY A 66 6.42 15.40 9.74
C GLY A 66 7.47 16.19 8.97
N SER A 67 8.75 15.80 9.00
CA SER A 67 9.82 16.39 8.19
C SER A 67 10.57 15.33 7.38
N VAL A 68 11.30 15.76 6.36
CA VAL A 68 12.11 14.87 5.50
C VAL A 68 13.19 14.19 6.33
N GLU A 69 13.96 14.98 7.10
CA GLU A 69 15.03 14.51 7.97
C GLU A 69 14.49 13.57 9.06
N GLY A 70 13.44 13.99 9.78
CA GLY A 70 12.80 13.17 10.81
C GLY A 70 12.17 11.89 10.24
N GLY A 71 11.74 11.90 8.97
CA GLY A 71 11.31 10.70 8.25
C GLY A 71 12.43 9.70 8.04
N MET A 72 13.58 10.19 7.56
CA MET A 72 14.79 9.39 7.35
C MET A 72 15.31 8.82 8.67
N ASP A 73 15.33 9.62 9.73
CA ASP A 73 15.79 9.19 11.05
C ASP A 73 14.89 8.10 11.63
N ARG A 74 13.56 8.20 11.45
CA ARG A 74 12.63 7.13 11.85
C ARG A 74 12.85 5.84 11.06
N ILE A 75 13.14 5.91 9.77
CA ILE A 75 13.47 4.71 8.97
C ILE A 75 14.72 4.04 9.54
N LYS A 76 15.77 4.81 9.81
CA LYS A 76 17.01 4.30 10.41
C LYS A 76 16.80 3.71 11.80
N ASP A 77 16.01 4.40 12.64
CA ASP A 77 15.71 3.96 14.01
C ASP A 77 14.96 2.62 14.01
N VAL A 78 13.90 2.50 13.20
CA VAL A 78 13.16 1.24 13.08
C VAL A 78 14.04 0.14 12.50
N ALA A 79 14.85 0.42 11.49
CA ALA A 79 15.76 -0.55 10.89
C ALA A 79 16.82 -1.02 11.90
N THR A 80 17.34 -0.12 12.74
CA THR A 80 18.29 -0.45 13.81
C THR A 80 17.63 -1.34 14.87
N LYS A 81 16.49 -0.93 15.42
CA LYS A 81 15.77 -1.68 16.47
C LYS A 81 15.35 -3.08 16.04
N ARG A 82 15.07 -3.26 14.77
CA ARG A 82 14.59 -4.53 14.21
C ARG A 82 15.67 -5.32 13.48
N HIS A 83 16.92 -4.87 13.52
CA HIS A 83 18.07 -5.49 12.85
C HIS A 83 17.83 -5.70 11.34
N LEU A 84 17.22 -4.72 10.67
CA LEU A 84 16.92 -4.80 9.25
C LEU A 84 18.14 -4.43 8.41
N LYS A 85 18.30 -5.11 7.29
CA LYS A 85 19.38 -4.86 6.32
C LYS A 85 19.21 -3.53 5.56
N THR A 86 18.05 -2.88 5.68
CA THR A 86 17.77 -1.55 5.09
C THR A 86 18.92 -0.58 5.32
N LEU A 87 19.60 -0.64 6.49
CA LEU A 87 20.74 0.22 6.82
C LEU A 87 21.90 0.12 5.82
N LYS A 88 22.06 -1.01 5.14
CA LYS A 88 23.12 -1.22 4.13
C LYS A 88 22.81 -0.56 2.79
N HIS A 89 21.58 -0.10 2.60
CA HIS A 89 21.04 0.38 1.33
C HIS A 89 20.47 1.80 1.41
N MET A 90 20.85 2.55 2.46
CA MET A 90 20.31 3.90 2.69
C MET A 90 20.70 4.91 1.61
N ASP A 91 21.76 4.65 0.86
CA ASP A 91 22.19 5.41 -0.31
C ASP A 91 21.14 5.41 -1.44
N ARG A 92 20.31 4.38 -1.49
CA ARG A 92 19.22 4.21 -2.47
C ARG A 92 17.86 4.69 -1.96
N VAL A 93 17.78 5.17 -0.72
CA VAL A 93 16.52 5.62 -0.11
C VAL A 93 16.50 7.14 -0.01
N LYS A 94 15.46 7.75 -0.57
CA LYS A 94 15.13 9.16 -0.39
C LYS A 94 13.79 9.28 0.34
N THR A 95 13.56 10.39 1.01
CA THR A 95 12.29 10.68 1.66
C THR A 95 11.60 11.85 0.97
N VAL A 96 10.29 11.79 0.88
CA VAL A 96 9.43 12.90 0.47
C VAL A 96 8.41 13.17 1.56
N LEU A 97 8.27 14.44 1.90
CA LEU A 97 7.29 14.88 2.90
C LEU A 97 5.89 14.86 2.31
N GLY A 98 4.98 14.13 2.96
CA GLY A 98 3.60 14.06 2.55
C GLY A 98 2.74 13.22 3.50
N ASP A 99 1.48 13.10 3.15
CA ASP A 99 0.49 12.30 3.87
C ASP A 99 -0.45 11.63 2.85
N ALA A 100 -0.38 10.30 2.79
CA ALA A 100 -1.17 9.54 1.82
C ALA A 100 -2.69 9.74 1.97
N SER A 101 -3.17 10.17 3.14
CA SER A 101 -4.60 10.48 3.37
C SER A 101 -5.04 11.84 2.78
N LYS A 102 -4.13 12.61 2.21
CA LYS A 102 -4.39 13.93 1.63
C LYS A 102 -4.40 13.87 0.10
N PRO A 103 -5.14 14.78 -0.57
CA PRO A 103 -5.09 14.91 -2.02
C PRO A 103 -3.66 14.98 -2.55
N LYS A 104 -3.37 14.24 -3.62
CA LYS A 104 -2.03 14.13 -4.21
C LYS A 104 -0.97 13.70 -3.19
N LEU A 105 -1.34 12.82 -2.26
CA LEU A 105 -0.47 12.34 -1.18
C LEU A 105 0.07 13.47 -0.26
N GLY A 106 -0.55 14.64 -0.26
CA GLY A 106 -0.10 15.81 0.50
C GLY A 106 1.27 16.35 0.10
N ILE A 107 1.79 16.00 -1.08
CA ILE A 107 3.07 16.48 -1.62
C ILE A 107 2.87 17.68 -2.55
N SER A 108 3.93 18.42 -2.87
CA SER A 108 3.85 19.54 -3.78
C SER A 108 3.43 19.12 -5.19
N ASN A 109 2.79 20.00 -5.95
CA ASN A 109 2.40 19.70 -7.33
C ASN A 109 3.59 19.33 -8.22
N ALA A 110 4.74 19.98 -8.03
CA ALA A 110 5.96 19.68 -8.78
C ALA A 110 6.47 18.26 -8.48
N GLU A 111 6.53 17.90 -7.20
CA GLU A 111 6.97 16.57 -6.78
C GLU A 111 5.97 15.48 -7.19
N TYR A 112 4.67 15.76 -7.10
CA TYR A 112 3.64 14.85 -7.56
C TYR A 112 3.75 14.58 -9.08
N ALA A 113 3.94 15.62 -9.88
CA ALA A 113 4.12 15.50 -11.33
C ALA A 113 5.40 14.71 -11.67
N ARG A 114 6.48 14.93 -10.93
CA ARG A 114 7.72 14.17 -11.09
C ARG A 114 7.49 12.68 -10.79
N LEU A 115 6.86 12.35 -9.66
CA LEU A 115 6.55 10.98 -9.29
C LEU A 115 5.58 10.34 -10.30
N ALA A 116 4.58 11.08 -10.78
CA ALA A 116 3.62 10.60 -11.78
C ALA A 116 4.30 10.18 -13.10
N SER A 117 5.38 10.87 -13.50
CA SER A 117 6.11 10.55 -14.73
C SER A 117 7.21 9.49 -14.56
N GLU A 118 7.85 9.45 -13.39
CA GLU A 118 9.07 8.67 -13.20
C GLU A 118 8.85 7.28 -12.60
N LEU A 119 7.87 7.12 -11.70
CA LEU A 119 7.68 5.87 -10.96
C LEU A 119 7.32 4.68 -11.87
N ASP A 120 7.83 3.52 -11.50
CA ASP A 120 7.51 2.22 -12.10
C ASP A 120 6.61 1.39 -11.21
N LEU A 121 6.82 1.46 -9.87
CA LEU A 121 6.11 0.68 -8.87
C LEU A 121 5.74 1.55 -7.67
N ILE A 122 4.56 1.33 -7.13
CA ILE A 122 4.15 1.86 -5.84
C ILE A 122 3.89 0.71 -4.88
N VAL A 123 4.58 0.71 -3.74
CA VAL A 123 4.36 -0.26 -2.66
C VAL A 123 3.59 0.44 -1.55
N HIS A 124 2.30 0.13 -1.45
CA HIS A 124 1.41 0.75 -0.48
C HIS A 124 1.30 -0.12 0.78
N ALA A 125 2.23 0.10 1.70
CA ALA A 125 2.24 -0.53 3.03
C ALA A 125 1.79 0.46 4.14
N GLY A 126 1.35 1.65 3.75
CA GLY A 126 0.73 2.63 4.63
C GLY A 126 -0.69 2.20 5.02
N GLY A 127 -1.06 2.51 6.25
CA GLY A 127 -2.37 2.20 6.79
C GLY A 127 -2.32 2.10 8.30
N LYS A 128 -3.49 2.08 8.92
CA LYS A 128 -3.65 1.94 10.37
C LYS A 128 -4.32 0.61 10.69
N ALA A 129 -3.66 -0.19 11.53
CA ALA A 129 -4.22 -1.43 12.05
C ALA A 129 -4.74 -1.16 13.47
N ASP A 130 -6.03 -0.87 13.60
CA ASP A 130 -6.67 -0.59 14.86
C ASP A 130 -8.09 -1.15 14.83
N HIS A 131 -8.30 -2.23 15.60
CA HIS A 131 -9.56 -2.97 15.62
C HIS A 131 -10.65 -2.31 16.46
N LEU A 132 -10.30 -1.30 17.27
CA LEU A 132 -11.24 -0.59 18.13
C LEU A 132 -11.80 0.68 17.46
N MET A 133 -11.14 1.17 16.41
CA MET A 133 -11.60 2.36 15.70
C MET A 133 -12.80 2.06 14.78
N GLY A 134 -13.77 2.97 14.81
CA GLY A 134 -14.87 2.97 13.84
C GLY A 134 -14.38 3.35 12.42
N TYR A 135 -15.15 2.95 11.41
CA TYR A 135 -14.82 3.20 9.99
C TYR A 135 -14.50 4.66 9.69
N GLN A 136 -15.32 5.61 10.17
CA GLN A 136 -15.14 7.03 9.90
C GLN A 136 -13.83 7.61 10.46
N THR A 137 -13.28 7.00 11.49
CA THR A 137 -12.00 7.43 12.08
C THR A 137 -10.80 6.91 11.30
N ILE A 138 -10.91 5.71 10.71
CA ILE A 138 -9.80 5.03 10.04
C ILE A 138 -9.81 5.19 8.51
N VAL A 139 -10.91 5.70 7.94
CA VAL A 139 -11.11 5.82 6.49
C VAL A 139 -10.00 6.62 5.81
N GLY A 140 -9.51 7.68 6.43
CA GLY A 140 -8.41 8.49 5.89
C GLY A 140 -7.15 7.69 5.67
N ASP A 141 -6.70 6.98 6.72
CA ASP A 141 -5.44 6.24 6.69
C ASP A 141 -5.49 5.00 5.79
N ASN A 142 -6.65 4.33 5.64
CA ASN A 142 -6.73 3.06 4.93
C ASN A 142 -7.38 3.16 3.55
N VAL A 143 -8.42 3.98 3.40
CA VAL A 143 -9.22 4.03 2.16
C VAL A 143 -8.78 5.20 1.28
N ILE A 144 -8.76 6.42 1.84
CA ILE A 144 -8.37 7.61 1.07
C ILE A 144 -6.91 7.50 0.64
N SER A 145 -6.03 6.98 1.49
CA SER A 145 -4.64 6.75 1.14
C SER A 145 -4.49 5.77 -0.04
N THR A 146 -5.27 4.68 -0.05
CA THR A 146 -5.28 3.73 -1.17
C THR A 146 -5.80 4.39 -2.45
N ARG A 147 -6.89 5.17 -2.36
CA ARG A 147 -7.42 5.94 -3.49
C ARG A 147 -6.37 6.87 -4.10
N GLU A 148 -5.68 7.66 -3.28
CA GLU A 148 -4.66 8.60 -3.77
C GLU A 148 -3.43 7.88 -4.38
N VAL A 149 -3.07 6.73 -3.85
CA VAL A 149 -2.04 5.86 -4.46
C VAL A 149 -2.49 5.36 -5.83
N LEU A 150 -3.72 4.89 -5.97
CA LEU A 150 -4.27 4.42 -7.24
C LEU A 150 -4.39 5.56 -8.27
N ARG A 151 -4.73 6.78 -7.82
CA ARG A 151 -4.69 7.98 -8.67
C ARG A 151 -3.30 8.22 -9.23
N LEU A 152 -2.28 8.26 -8.37
CA LEU A 152 -0.89 8.41 -8.81
C LEU A 152 -0.47 7.28 -9.75
N ALA A 153 -0.93 6.05 -9.50
CA ALA A 153 -0.62 4.91 -10.37
C ALA A 153 -1.22 5.02 -11.76
N SER A 154 -2.32 5.75 -11.91
CA SER A 154 -3.06 5.95 -13.17
C SER A 154 -2.85 7.33 -13.80
N GLU A 155 -1.82 8.09 -13.42
CA GLU A 155 -1.56 9.44 -13.94
C GLU A 155 -0.26 9.48 -14.74
N GLN A 156 -0.25 10.12 -15.92
CA GLN A 156 0.82 10.27 -16.91
C GLN A 156 1.33 8.94 -17.49
N LYS A 157 1.76 8.02 -16.66
CA LYS A 157 2.22 6.68 -16.99
C LYS A 157 1.56 5.70 -16.04
N VAL A 158 1.17 4.53 -16.52
CA VAL A 158 0.60 3.47 -15.66
C VAL A 158 1.72 2.81 -14.86
N LYS A 159 1.54 2.71 -13.55
CA LYS A 159 2.49 2.07 -12.62
C LYS A 159 1.88 0.82 -12.02
N ALA A 160 2.72 -0.17 -11.71
CA ALA A 160 2.29 -1.28 -10.89
C ALA A 160 2.04 -0.82 -9.44
N VAL A 161 1.11 -1.49 -8.76
CA VAL A 161 0.82 -1.26 -7.34
C VAL A 161 0.88 -2.58 -6.59
N LEU A 162 1.70 -2.65 -5.56
CA LEU A 162 1.64 -3.69 -4.54
C LEU A 162 0.93 -3.10 -3.32
N ASN A 163 -0.28 -3.57 -3.06
CA ASN A 163 -1.09 -3.13 -1.92
C ASN A 163 -1.03 -4.13 -0.77
N ILE A 164 -0.82 -3.66 0.44
CA ILE A 164 -0.88 -4.50 1.64
C ILE A 164 -2.29 -4.47 2.22
N GLY A 165 -3.05 -5.50 1.89
CA GLY A 165 -4.38 -5.79 2.41
C GLY A 165 -4.38 -6.42 3.80
N SER A 166 -5.34 -7.32 4.07
CA SER A 166 -5.43 -8.07 5.31
C SER A 166 -6.37 -9.26 5.14
N THR A 167 -6.07 -10.39 5.79
CA THR A 167 -7.02 -11.51 5.94
C THR A 167 -8.13 -11.21 6.94
N ASN A 168 -8.04 -10.10 7.68
CA ASN A 168 -8.98 -9.79 8.75
C ASN A 168 -10.42 -9.60 8.29
N MET A 169 -10.64 -9.26 7.01
CA MET A 169 -12.00 -9.19 6.47
C MET A 169 -12.66 -10.56 6.32
N TRP A 170 -11.92 -11.66 6.37
CA TRP A 170 -12.47 -13.02 6.34
C TRP A 170 -12.74 -13.60 7.72
N LEU A 171 -12.05 -13.12 8.75
CA LEU A 171 -12.23 -13.60 10.13
C LEU A 171 -13.60 -13.24 10.73
N THR A 172 -14.36 -12.38 10.08
CA THR A 172 -15.66 -11.90 10.54
C THR A 172 -16.84 -12.73 10.04
N PHE A 173 -16.61 -13.78 9.27
CA PHE A 173 -17.62 -14.71 8.78
C PHE A 173 -18.12 -15.74 9.82
N SER A 174 -17.95 -15.49 11.10
CA SER A 174 -18.26 -16.45 12.16
C SER A 174 -19.73 -16.90 12.22
N ASP A 175 -20.66 -16.21 11.58
CA ASP A 175 -22.08 -16.57 11.59
C ASP A 175 -22.55 -17.36 10.35
N LYS A 176 -21.82 -17.34 9.27
CA LYS A 176 -22.01 -18.27 8.17
C LYS A 176 -20.89 -19.31 8.24
N LYS A 177 -21.23 -20.50 8.73
CA LYS A 177 -20.43 -21.74 8.69
C LYS A 177 -19.23 -21.63 7.75
N VAL A 178 -18.10 -21.09 8.24
CA VAL A 178 -16.79 -21.44 7.71
C VAL A 178 -16.52 -22.85 8.24
N ASN A 179 -17.41 -23.76 7.85
CA ASN A 179 -17.25 -25.18 8.07
C ASN A 179 -16.29 -25.65 6.98
N ASP A 180 -15.04 -25.84 7.33
CA ASP A 180 -14.04 -26.58 6.56
C ASP A 180 -13.78 -26.12 5.11
N GLU A 181 -14.36 -25.00 4.65
CA GLU A 181 -14.08 -24.46 3.33
C GLU A 181 -12.82 -23.63 3.34
N VAL A 182 -11.87 -24.02 2.54
CA VAL A 182 -10.64 -23.24 2.30
C VAL A 182 -11.05 -21.93 1.60
N VAL A 183 -10.81 -20.79 2.25
CA VAL A 183 -10.99 -19.49 1.60
C VAL A 183 -9.89 -19.31 0.57
N ASN A 184 -10.26 -19.32 -0.69
CA ASN A 184 -9.34 -19.11 -1.80
C ASN A 184 -9.06 -17.63 -2.03
N GLU A 185 -7.96 -17.30 -2.70
CA GLU A 185 -7.58 -15.93 -3.05
C GLU A 185 -8.57 -15.26 -4.02
N ASP A 186 -9.32 -16.06 -4.78
CA ASP A 186 -10.30 -15.62 -5.79
C ASP A 186 -11.71 -15.39 -5.22
N VAL A 187 -11.86 -15.34 -3.89
CA VAL A 187 -13.16 -15.08 -3.26
C VAL A 187 -13.77 -13.76 -3.77
N ASP A 188 -15.04 -13.78 -4.09
CA ASP A 188 -15.77 -12.57 -4.45
C ASP A 188 -15.87 -11.64 -3.22
N LEU A 189 -15.21 -10.49 -3.31
CA LEU A 189 -15.24 -9.51 -2.24
C LEU A 189 -16.64 -8.96 -1.97
N ASP A 190 -17.56 -9.00 -2.93
CA ASP A 190 -18.94 -8.54 -2.73
C ASP A 190 -19.72 -9.46 -1.78
N GLU A 191 -19.37 -10.73 -1.67
CA GLU A 191 -19.93 -11.64 -0.67
C GLU A 191 -19.59 -11.22 0.76
N LEU A 192 -18.47 -10.52 0.94
CA LEU A 192 -17.99 -10.00 2.23
C LEU A 192 -18.69 -8.70 2.66
N ARG A 193 -19.49 -8.09 1.77
CA ARG A 193 -20.08 -6.76 1.92
C ARG A 193 -20.87 -6.54 3.22
N THR A 194 -21.49 -7.59 3.73
CA THR A 194 -22.42 -7.55 4.87
C THR A 194 -21.92 -8.37 6.02
N GLY A 195 -20.90 -8.42 6.55
CA GLY A 195 -20.44 -9.30 7.66
C GLY A 195 -19.31 -8.67 8.46
N LEU A 196 -18.85 -7.49 8.04
CA LEU A 196 -17.69 -6.84 8.61
C LEU A 196 -18.10 -6.02 9.85
N PHE A 197 -17.74 -6.47 11.03
CA PHE A 197 -18.21 -5.88 12.28
C PHE A 197 -17.35 -4.73 12.82
N ASN A 198 -16.09 -4.58 12.39
CA ASN A 198 -15.22 -3.50 12.87
C ASN A 198 -14.74 -2.58 11.75
N GLY A 199 -14.39 -1.34 12.11
CA GLY A 199 -13.99 -0.33 11.16
C GLY A 199 -12.71 -0.67 10.40
N TYR A 200 -11.80 -1.43 11.00
CA TYR A 200 -10.58 -1.89 10.33
C TYR A 200 -10.90 -2.83 9.16
N SER A 201 -11.67 -3.90 9.41
CA SER A 201 -12.09 -4.83 8.35
C SER A 201 -12.87 -4.13 7.25
N GLN A 202 -13.81 -3.25 7.62
CA GLN A 202 -14.58 -2.43 6.70
C GLN A 202 -13.69 -1.56 5.82
N SER A 203 -12.68 -0.89 6.41
CA SER A 203 -11.75 -0.03 5.67
C SER A 203 -10.85 -0.82 4.73
N LYS A 204 -10.39 -1.99 5.15
CA LYS A 204 -9.57 -2.88 4.29
C LYS A 204 -10.37 -3.44 3.13
N TRP A 205 -11.64 -3.80 3.36
CA TRP A 205 -12.54 -4.23 2.30
C TRP A 205 -12.78 -3.12 1.26
N VAL A 206 -13.10 -1.90 1.71
CA VAL A 206 -13.31 -0.76 0.78
C VAL A 206 -12.04 -0.46 -0.02
N ALA A 207 -10.88 -0.44 0.63
CA ALA A 207 -9.60 -0.21 -0.03
C ALA A 207 -9.31 -1.27 -1.10
N GLU A 208 -9.60 -2.53 -0.81
CA GLU A 208 -9.39 -3.61 -1.76
C GLU A 208 -10.38 -3.58 -2.92
N GLN A 209 -11.63 -3.20 -2.68
CA GLN A 209 -12.61 -2.95 -3.75
C GLN A 209 -12.15 -1.84 -4.70
N LEU A 210 -11.50 -0.78 -4.20
CA LEU A 210 -10.89 0.25 -5.05
C LEU A 210 -9.74 -0.33 -5.88
N CYS A 211 -8.92 -1.19 -5.30
CA CYS A 211 -7.86 -1.90 -6.02
C CYS A 211 -8.42 -2.77 -7.15
N GLU A 212 -9.46 -3.55 -6.91
CA GLU A 212 -10.10 -4.38 -7.93
C GLU A 212 -10.73 -3.53 -9.06
N ARG A 213 -11.33 -2.38 -8.72
CA ARG A 213 -11.84 -1.44 -9.73
C ARG A 213 -10.72 -0.85 -10.59
N ALA A 214 -9.60 -0.49 -9.98
CA ALA A 214 -8.41 -0.02 -10.70
C ALA A 214 -7.84 -1.11 -11.62
N LYS A 215 -7.75 -2.34 -11.13
CA LYS A 215 -7.30 -3.52 -11.90
C LYS A 215 -8.16 -3.77 -13.13
N LYS A 216 -9.49 -3.72 -12.97
CA LYS A 216 -10.45 -3.84 -14.10
C LYS A 216 -10.26 -2.75 -15.16
N ARG A 217 -9.70 -1.59 -14.82
CA ARG A 217 -9.37 -0.50 -15.74
C ARG A 217 -7.97 -0.58 -16.34
N GLY A 218 -7.16 -1.58 -15.94
CA GLY A 218 -5.84 -1.83 -16.50
C GLY A 218 -4.67 -1.34 -15.65
N VAL A 219 -4.89 -0.89 -14.40
CA VAL A 219 -3.79 -0.67 -13.45
C VAL A 219 -3.33 -2.04 -12.94
N PRO A 220 -2.04 -2.40 -13.06
CA PRO A 220 -1.52 -3.66 -12.55
C PRO A 220 -1.46 -3.61 -11.01
N VAL A 221 -2.47 -4.12 -10.34
CA VAL A 221 -2.54 -4.16 -8.86
C VAL A 221 -2.42 -5.59 -8.38
N VAL A 222 -1.53 -5.80 -7.41
CA VAL A 222 -1.43 -7.03 -6.61
C VAL A 222 -1.73 -6.67 -5.17
N THR A 223 -2.69 -7.33 -4.55
CA THR A 223 -2.97 -7.20 -3.11
C THR A 223 -2.43 -8.42 -2.37
N VAL A 224 -1.54 -8.18 -1.44
CA VAL A 224 -1.05 -9.19 -0.48
C VAL A 224 -1.87 -9.07 0.80
N ARG A 225 -2.44 -10.18 1.25
CA ARG A 225 -3.31 -10.24 2.43
C ARG A 225 -2.60 -10.98 3.57
N PRO A 226 -1.76 -10.30 4.36
CA PRO A 226 -1.10 -10.95 5.48
C PRO A 226 -2.12 -11.32 6.56
N GLY A 227 -1.85 -12.44 7.23
CA GLY A 227 -2.54 -12.83 8.46
C GLY A 227 -2.02 -12.04 9.67
N ALA A 228 -2.10 -12.65 10.86
CA ALA A 228 -1.54 -12.06 12.06
C ALA A 228 -0.02 -11.90 11.92
N LEU A 229 0.46 -10.69 12.14
CA LEU A 229 1.88 -10.36 12.07
C LEU A 229 2.46 -10.29 13.47
N GLY A 230 3.53 -11.03 13.70
CA GLY A 230 4.29 -11.03 14.95
C GLY A 230 5.68 -10.42 14.78
N GLY A 231 6.52 -10.57 15.81
CA GLY A 231 7.91 -10.17 15.78
C GLY A 231 8.74 -10.95 14.74
N ASN A 232 9.97 -10.54 14.52
CA ASN A 232 10.86 -11.24 13.60
C ASN A 232 11.92 -12.05 14.36
N ALA A 233 12.47 -13.09 13.71
CA ALA A 233 13.49 -13.97 14.31
C ALA A 233 14.85 -13.29 14.58
N ARG A 234 15.06 -12.05 14.09
CA ARG A 234 16.34 -11.33 14.24
C ARG A 234 16.33 -10.37 15.42
N SER A 235 15.17 -10.05 15.97
CA SER A 235 15.05 -9.11 17.10
C SER A 235 13.92 -9.52 18.03
N THR A 236 14.03 -9.11 19.28
CA THR A 236 12.95 -9.24 20.27
C THR A 236 11.87 -8.14 20.15
N TYR A 237 11.99 -7.29 19.16
CA TYR A 237 11.03 -6.20 18.91
C TYR A 237 9.75 -6.75 18.30
N VAL A 238 8.64 -6.57 19.02
CA VAL A 238 7.28 -6.98 18.62
C VAL A 238 6.43 -5.77 18.31
#